data_48275f4886420128c94ee51eb69e563a
#
_entry.id   48275f4886420128c94ee51eb69e563a
#
_cell.length_a   1.000
_cell.length_b   1.000
_cell.length_c   1.000
_cell.angle_alpha   90.00
_cell.angle_beta   90.00
_cell.angle_gamma   90.00
#
_symmetry.space_group_name_H-M   'P 1'
#
loop_
_entity.id
_entity.type
_entity.pdbx_description
1 polymer ?
#
loop_
_entity_poly.entity_id
_entity_poly.type
_entity_poly.pdbx_seq_one_letter_code
_entity_poly.pdbx_strand_id
1 'polypeptide(L)'
;MSDAIDPKHFRNVMGQVPTCVTVVTAMVDDAPIAMVIGSFVSVSLDPPLAGFFCTNGSYSWEQLKKADTLGVNVLGEDQIGVSNACMRDITERFDGLDWDIVDGAPRIAGCTAWMTLAQPEFIAAGDHEFGLYRVVTMETPEEARPPVIFYGGAYRNLEELDTE
;
A
#
# COMPACT_ATOMS: atom_id res chain seq x y z
N MET A 1 16.53 -34.13 4.11
CA MET A 1 16.58 -32.90 4.92
C MET A 1 16.50 -31.77 3.92
N SER A 2 15.40 -31.02 3.89
CA SER A 2 15.33 -29.83 3.03
C SER A 2 16.24 -28.78 3.67
N ASP A 3 17.32 -28.41 2.97
CA ASP A 3 18.13 -27.27 3.39
C ASP A 3 17.19 -26.05 3.45
N ALA A 4 17.08 -25.44 4.64
CA ALA A 4 16.26 -24.24 4.81
C ALA A 4 16.84 -23.15 3.90
N ILE A 5 15.96 -22.49 3.15
CA ILE A 5 16.36 -21.38 2.27
C ILE A 5 16.97 -20.26 3.15
N ASP A 6 18.18 -19.84 2.83
CA ASP A 6 18.83 -18.71 3.51
C ASP A 6 17.99 -17.42 3.35
N PRO A 7 17.65 -16.72 4.45
CA PRO A 7 16.81 -15.52 4.38
C PRO A 7 17.38 -14.39 3.51
N LYS A 8 18.70 -14.29 3.41
CA LYS A 8 19.35 -13.28 2.55
C LYS A 8 19.20 -13.66 1.08
N HIS A 9 19.37 -14.93 0.76
CA HIS A 9 19.15 -15.44 -0.60
C HIS A 9 17.70 -15.24 -1.02
N PHE A 10 16.74 -15.60 -0.14
CA PHE A 10 15.31 -15.38 -0.36
C PHE A 10 15.02 -13.91 -0.70
N ARG A 11 15.48 -12.95 0.14
CA ARG A 11 15.28 -11.51 -0.11
C ARG A 11 15.92 -11.05 -1.42
N ASN A 12 17.08 -11.54 -1.78
CA ASN A 12 17.74 -11.17 -3.04
C ASN A 12 16.95 -11.64 -4.26
N VAL A 13 16.39 -12.85 -4.22
CA VAL A 13 15.55 -13.38 -5.30
C VAL A 13 14.21 -12.64 -5.37
N MET A 14 13.53 -12.48 -4.23
CA MET A 14 12.25 -11.77 -4.17
C MET A 14 12.37 -10.28 -4.52
N GLY A 15 13.54 -9.67 -4.30
CA GLY A 15 13.82 -8.31 -4.76
C GLY A 15 13.80 -8.14 -6.29
N GLN A 16 13.81 -9.24 -7.07
CA GLN A 16 13.66 -9.21 -8.52
C GLN A 16 12.17 -9.18 -8.95
N VAL A 17 11.24 -9.30 -8.02
CA VAL A 17 9.81 -9.14 -8.29
C VAL A 17 9.45 -7.67 -8.12
N PRO A 18 9.08 -6.96 -9.20
CA PRO A 18 8.67 -5.56 -9.07
C PRO A 18 7.34 -5.47 -8.34
N THR A 19 7.20 -4.46 -7.48
CA THR A 19 5.96 -4.18 -6.76
C THR A 19 5.55 -2.73 -6.96
N CYS A 20 4.23 -2.45 -6.95
CA CYS A 20 3.75 -1.09 -6.83
C CYS A 20 4.07 -0.55 -5.43
N VAL A 21 4.05 0.77 -5.29
CA VAL A 21 4.17 1.44 -3.99
C VAL A 21 2.81 2.04 -3.65
N THR A 22 2.18 1.53 -2.60
CA THR A 22 0.91 2.04 -2.10
C THR A 22 1.05 2.53 -0.67
N VAL A 23 0.25 3.52 -0.31
CA VAL A 23 0.10 3.97 1.08
C VAL A 23 -1.30 3.63 1.53
N VAL A 24 -1.39 2.73 2.51
CA VAL A 24 -2.64 2.44 3.22
C VAL A 24 -2.82 3.45 4.33
N THR A 25 -3.99 4.05 4.41
CA THR A 25 -4.32 5.15 5.34
C THR A 25 -5.60 4.86 6.10
N ALA A 26 -5.73 5.42 7.29
CA ALA A 26 -6.97 5.43 8.05
C ALA A 26 -7.03 6.62 9.01
N MET A 27 -8.23 6.97 9.47
CA MET A 27 -8.43 7.80 10.66
C MET A 27 -8.62 6.90 11.87
N VAL A 28 -7.81 7.08 12.90
CA VAL A 28 -7.89 6.33 14.18
C VAL A 28 -7.77 7.33 15.32
N ASP A 29 -8.76 7.39 16.21
CA ASP A 29 -8.78 8.34 17.33
C ASP A 29 -8.54 9.80 16.88
N ASP A 30 -9.20 10.23 15.80
CA ASP A 30 -9.07 11.54 15.14
C ASP A 30 -7.67 11.87 14.58
N ALA A 31 -6.77 10.91 14.53
CA ALA A 31 -5.45 11.06 13.93
C ALA A 31 -5.29 10.24 12.66
N PRO A 32 -4.64 10.78 11.60
CA PRO A 32 -4.37 10.03 10.39
C PRO A 32 -3.20 9.06 10.61
N ILE A 33 -3.39 7.81 10.18
CA ILE A 33 -2.39 6.76 10.20
C ILE A 33 -2.06 6.39 8.76
N ALA A 34 -0.79 6.12 8.46
CA ALA A 34 -0.35 5.65 7.16
C ALA A 34 0.66 4.52 7.28
N MET A 35 0.68 3.62 6.29
CA MET A 35 1.68 2.57 6.14
C MET A 35 1.99 2.33 4.66
N VAL A 36 3.28 2.27 4.31
CA VAL A 36 3.72 1.95 2.94
C VAL A 36 3.65 0.43 2.73
N ILE A 37 3.01 0.03 1.65
CA ILE A 37 2.77 -1.36 1.26
C ILE A 37 3.27 -1.60 -0.16
N GLY A 38 4.04 -2.69 -0.35
CA GLY A 38 4.45 -3.18 -1.68
C GLY A 38 3.67 -4.43 -2.13
N SER A 39 2.81 -4.97 -1.29
CA SER A 39 2.13 -6.25 -1.52
C SER A 39 0.64 -6.12 -1.88
N PHE A 40 0.18 -4.91 -2.22
CA PHE A 40 -1.22 -4.68 -2.58
C PHE A 40 -1.58 -5.42 -3.87
N VAL A 41 -2.68 -6.18 -3.83
CA VAL A 41 -3.15 -6.99 -4.97
C VAL A 41 -4.67 -6.93 -5.13
N SER A 42 -5.12 -6.98 -6.38
CA SER A 42 -6.52 -7.29 -6.73
C SER A 42 -6.77 -8.78 -6.54
N VAL A 43 -7.85 -9.15 -5.87
CA VAL A 43 -8.16 -10.55 -5.52
C VAL A 43 -9.36 -11.09 -6.28
N SER A 44 -10.46 -10.33 -6.37
CA SER A 44 -11.69 -10.76 -7.00
C SER A 44 -12.44 -9.60 -7.62
N LEU A 45 -13.16 -9.87 -8.71
CA LEU A 45 -14.07 -8.91 -9.35
C LEU A 45 -15.49 -9.00 -8.81
N ASP A 46 -15.94 -10.19 -8.45
CA ASP A 46 -17.28 -10.42 -7.91
C ASP A 46 -17.24 -11.46 -6.77
N PRO A 47 -17.40 -11.04 -5.51
CA PRO A 47 -17.43 -9.63 -5.07
C PRO A 47 -16.09 -8.93 -5.30
N PRO A 48 -16.05 -7.57 -5.40
CA PRO A 48 -14.81 -6.83 -5.58
C PRO A 48 -13.96 -6.89 -4.30
N LEU A 49 -12.82 -7.60 -4.37
CA LEU A 49 -11.91 -7.82 -3.26
C LEU A 49 -10.49 -7.40 -3.63
N ALA A 50 -9.82 -6.80 -2.66
CA ALA A 50 -8.40 -6.49 -2.71
C ALA A 50 -7.74 -6.83 -1.37
N GLY A 51 -6.42 -6.95 -1.34
CA GLY A 51 -5.72 -7.27 -0.11
C GLY A 51 -4.23 -6.97 -0.17
N PHE A 52 -3.59 -7.11 0.99
CA PHE A 52 -2.15 -6.87 1.15
C PHE A 52 -1.62 -7.61 2.39
N PHE A 53 -0.31 -7.80 2.43
CA PHE A 53 0.37 -8.46 3.55
C PHE A 53 1.00 -7.42 4.47
N CYS A 54 0.88 -7.66 5.79
CA CYS A 54 1.51 -6.86 6.83
C CYS A 54 2.30 -7.77 7.78
N THR A 55 3.46 -7.31 8.21
CA THR A 55 4.27 -8.01 9.22
C THR A 55 3.54 -8.06 10.56
N ASN A 56 3.49 -9.23 11.17
CA ASN A 56 2.93 -9.42 12.51
C ASN A 56 3.65 -8.53 13.53
N GLY A 57 2.88 -7.87 14.41
CA GLY A 57 3.41 -6.98 15.43
C GLY A 57 3.84 -5.59 14.93
N SER A 58 3.56 -5.24 13.67
CA SER A 58 3.74 -3.86 13.19
C SER A 58 2.77 -2.93 13.91
N TYR A 59 3.30 -1.91 14.60
CA TYR A 59 2.47 -0.94 15.33
C TYR A 59 1.48 -0.23 14.39
N SER A 60 1.95 0.21 13.21
CA SER A 60 1.07 0.87 12.22
C SER A 60 -0.06 -0.04 11.76
N TRP A 61 0.22 -1.33 11.54
CA TRP A 61 -0.79 -2.32 11.17
C TRP A 61 -1.83 -2.50 12.28
N GLU A 62 -1.38 -2.63 13.53
CA GLU A 62 -2.30 -2.74 14.67
C GLU A 62 -3.19 -1.50 14.86
N GLN A 63 -2.73 -0.31 14.45
CA GLN A 63 -3.58 0.87 14.41
C GLN A 63 -4.57 0.82 13.25
N LEU A 64 -4.11 0.52 12.02
CA LEU A 64 -4.96 0.45 10.83
C LEU A 64 -6.11 -0.54 10.98
N LYS A 65 -5.89 -1.67 11.66
CA LYS A 65 -6.94 -2.67 11.95
C LYS A 65 -8.09 -2.17 12.83
N LYS A 66 -7.94 -1.04 13.53
CA LYS A 66 -8.99 -0.45 14.36
C LYS A 66 -10.00 0.36 13.56
N ALA A 67 -9.65 0.75 12.34
CA ALA A 67 -10.50 1.59 11.50
C ALA A 67 -11.53 0.74 10.75
N ASP A 68 -12.74 1.28 10.62
CA ASP A 68 -13.82 0.65 9.85
C ASP A 68 -13.56 0.74 8.33
N THR A 69 -12.81 1.76 7.91
CA THR A 69 -12.49 2.03 6.51
C THR A 69 -11.00 2.35 6.36
N LEU A 70 -10.37 1.72 5.38
CA LEU A 70 -9.01 2.05 4.96
C LEU A 70 -9.04 2.77 3.62
N GLY A 71 -8.16 3.77 3.43
CA GLY A 71 -7.80 4.33 2.14
C GLY A 71 -6.60 3.58 1.56
N VAL A 72 -6.58 3.37 0.26
CA VAL A 72 -5.41 2.88 -0.47
C VAL A 72 -5.04 3.90 -1.53
N ASN A 73 -3.85 4.45 -1.41
CA ASN A 73 -3.31 5.48 -2.28
C ASN A 73 -2.19 4.86 -3.12
N VAL A 74 -2.39 4.66 -4.41
CA VAL A 74 -1.36 4.16 -5.33
C VAL A 74 -0.49 5.34 -5.74
N LEU A 75 0.78 5.33 -5.37
CA LEU A 75 1.66 6.49 -5.59
C LEU A 75 2.08 6.63 -7.05
N GLY A 76 2.03 7.88 -7.55
CA GLY A 76 2.58 8.27 -8.83
C GLY A 76 4.11 8.39 -8.81
N GLU A 77 4.74 8.43 -9.98
CA GLU A 77 6.20 8.46 -10.17
C GLU A 77 6.91 9.64 -9.49
N ASP A 78 6.21 10.77 -9.30
CA ASP A 78 6.68 11.98 -8.64
C ASP A 78 6.47 11.95 -7.11
N GLN A 79 5.89 10.87 -6.55
CA GLN A 79 5.50 10.76 -5.15
C GLN A 79 6.44 9.94 -4.27
N ILE A 80 7.70 9.75 -4.65
CA ILE A 80 8.71 9.11 -3.79
C ILE A 80 8.85 9.86 -2.45
N GLY A 81 8.69 11.19 -2.47
CA GLY A 81 8.66 12.01 -1.25
C GLY A 81 7.54 11.65 -0.29
N VAL A 82 6.36 11.29 -0.80
CA VAL A 82 5.20 10.81 -0.01
C VAL A 82 5.54 9.48 0.66
N SER A 83 6.09 8.52 -0.09
CA SER A 83 6.53 7.24 0.47
C SER A 83 7.52 7.44 1.61
N ASN A 84 8.53 8.32 1.42
CA ASN A 84 9.51 8.64 2.45
C ASN A 84 8.89 9.31 3.69
N ALA A 85 7.91 10.20 3.50
CA ALA A 85 7.18 10.83 4.61
C ALA A 85 6.42 9.76 5.42
N CYS A 86 5.73 8.83 4.75
CA CYS A 86 4.99 7.76 5.40
C CYS A 86 5.86 6.71 6.13
N MET A 87 7.19 6.76 5.99
CA MET A 87 8.14 5.92 6.74
C MET A 87 8.75 6.61 7.97
N ARG A 88 8.40 7.88 8.23
CA ARG A 88 8.83 8.62 9.43
C ARG A 88 8.16 8.09 10.70
N ASP A 89 8.40 8.77 11.83
CA ASP A 89 7.62 8.55 13.03
C ASP A 89 6.11 8.67 12.73
N ILE A 90 5.30 7.83 13.35
CA ILE A 90 3.88 7.69 13.00
C ILE A 90 3.10 9.01 13.12
N THR A 91 3.52 9.89 14.02
CA THR A 91 2.90 11.20 14.26
C THR A 91 3.29 12.26 13.22
N GLU A 92 4.34 12.02 12.42
CA GLU A 92 4.90 12.97 11.46
C GLU A 92 4.64 12.60 10.00
N ARG A 93 3.96 11.46 9.75
CA ARG A 93 3.81 10.91 8.39
C ARG A 93 3.00 11.77 7.45
N PHE A 94 2.09 12.58 7.98
CA PHE A 94 1.25 13.48 7.19
C PHE A 94 1.78 14.91 7.14
N ASP A 95 2.86 15.23 7.88
CA ASP A 95 3.44 16.56 7.89
C ASP A 95 3.96 16.96 6.50
N GLY A 96 3.38 18.04 5.97
CA GLY A 96 3.73 18.58 4.67
C GLY A 96 3.15 17.83 3.47
N LEU A 97 2.28 16.82 3.70
CA LEU A 97 1.52 16.20 2.64
C LEU A 97 0.23 16.97 2.36
N ASP A 98 -0.17 17.01 1.10
CA ASP A 98 -1.48 17.46 0.68
C ASP A 98 -2.43 16.25 0.69
N TRP A 99 -3.49 16.32 1.51
CA TRP A 99 -4.45 15.23 1.69
C TRP A 99 -5.79 15.74 2.20
N ASP A 100 -6.85 15.00 1.94
CA ASP A 100 -8.20 15.24 2.43
C ASP A 100 -8.82 13.94 2.96
N ILE A 101 -10.02 14.04 3.57
CA ILE A 101 -10.79 12.87 4.00
C ILE A 101 -11.87 12.61 2.96
N VAL A 102 -11.83 11.43 2.36
CA VAL A 102 -12.84 10.95 1.41
C VAL A 102 -13.36 9.60 1.90
N ASP A 103 -14.70 9.48 1.99
CA ASP A 103 -15.37 8.26 2.47
C ASP A 103 -14.79 7.71 3.79
N GLY A 104 -14.37 8.62 4.68
CA GLY A 104 -13.87 8.27 6.02
C GLY A 104 -12.39 7.90 6.10
N ALA A 105 -11.65 7.92 5.00
CA ALA A 105 -10.22 7.62 4.98
C ALA A 105 -9.39 8.77 4.38
N PRO A 106 -8.12 8.99 4.83
CA PRO A 106 -7.24 9.96 4.24
C PRO A 106 -6.87 9.59 2.79
N ARG A 107 -7.13 10.52 1.87
CA ARG A 107 -6.70 10.48 0.48
C ARG A 107 -5.54 11.44 0.28
N ILE A 108 -4.42 10.95 -0.23
CA ILE A 108 -3.24 11.75 -0.55
C ILE A 108 -3.41 12.30 -1.97
N ALA A 109 -3.25 13.61 -2.13
CA ALA A 109 -3.39 14.27 -3.42
C ALA A 109 -2.33 13.77 -4.43
N GLY A 110 -2.70 13.69 -5.70
CA GLY A 110 -1.81 13.33 -6.80
C GLY A 110 -1.54 11.84 -6.99
N CYS A 111 -2.21 10.97 -6.23
CA CYS A 111 -2.12 9.51 -6.44
C CYS A 111 -2.62 9.09 -7.82
N THR A 112 -2.03 8.03 -8.37
CA THR A 112 -2.41 7.47 -9.68
C THR A 112 -3.71 6.64 -9.64
N ALA A 113 -4.05 6.14 -8.45
CA ALA A 113 -5.36 5.54 -8.16
C ALA A 113 -5.64 5.63 -6.66
N TRP A 114 -6.91 5.69 -6.31
CA TRP A 114 -7.35 5.72 -4.92
C TRP A 114 -8.57 4.82 -4.73
N MET A 115 -8.70 4.19 -3.58
CA MET A 115 -9.84 3.37 -3.23
C MET A 115 -10.07 3.29 -1.72
N THR A 116 -11.30 2.97 -1.32
CA THR A 116 -11.62 2.61 0.07
C THR A 116 -11.90 1.13 0.21
N LEU A 117 -11.45 0.60 1.32
CA LEU A 117 -11.59 -0.80 1.70
C LEU A 117 -12.33 -0.91 3.03
N ALA A 118 -13.21 -1.90 3.14
CA ALA A 118 -13.94 -2.22 4.37
C ALA A 118 -14.15 -3.73 4.52
N GLN A 119 -14.78 -4.14 5.62
CA GLN A 119 -15.14 -5.54 5.91
C GLN A 119 -13.94 -6.48 5.84
N PRO A 120 -12.95 -6.34 6.73
CA PRO A 120 -11.74 -7.14 6.69
C PRO A 120 -11.97 -8.61 7.06
N GLU A 121 -11.20 -9.48 6.39
CA GLU A 121 -10.90 -10.83 6.83
C GLU A 121 -9.38 -10.96 6.96
N PHE A 122 -8.88 -11.51 8.08
CA PHE A 122 -7.45 -11.64 8.33
C PHE A 122 -7.02 -13.09 8.27
N ILE A 123 -6.00 -13.37 7.45
CA ILE A 123 -5.52 -14.72 7.17
C ILE A 123 -4.04 -14.80 7.56
N ALA A 124 -3.70 -15.71 8.46
CA ALA A 124 -2.31 -15.93 8.88
C ALA A 124 -1.44 -16.44 7.72
N ALA A 125 -0.29 -15.82 7.50
CA ALA A 125 0.63 -16.08 6.41
C ALA A 125 2.10 -16.06 6.88
N GLY A 126 2.49 -17.01 7.73
CA GLY A 126 3.83 -17.10 8.29
C GLY A 126 4.11 -16.00 9.31
N ASP A 127 5.13 -15.18 9.07
CA ASP A 127 5.47 -14.00 9.88
C ASP A 127 4.68 -12.74 9.47
N HIS A 128 3.72 -12.90 8.56
CA HIS A 128 2.78 -11.89 8.09
C HIS A 128 1.33 -12.31 8.33
N GLU A 129 0.45 -11.34 8.19
CA GLU A 129 -1.00 -11.49 8.10
C GLU A 129 -1.46 -10.90 6.77
N PHE A 130 -2.32 -11.61 6.05
CA PHE A 130 -2.97 -11.08 4.85
C PHE A 130 -4.30 -10.46 5.24
N GLY A 131 -4.45 -9.16 5.00
CA GLY A 131 -5.72 -8.46 5.11
C GLY A 131 -6.46 -8.54 3.78
N LEU A 132 -7.59 -9.25 3.76
CA LEU A 132 -8.52 -9.32 2.64
C LEU A 132 -9.70 -8.39 2.91
N TYR A 133 -10.01 -7.52 1.96
CA TYR A 133 -11.02 -6.48 2.12
C TYR A 133 -11.97 -6.41 0.94
N ARG A 134 -13.19 -5.97 1.20
CA ARG A 134 -14.11 -5.52 0.16
C ARG A 134 -13.71 -4.12 -0.32
N VAL A 135 -13.61 -3.92 -1.63
CA VAL A 135 -13.48 -2.60 -2.24
C VAL A 135 -14.86 -1.93 -2.23
N VAL A 136 -14.94 -0.73 -1.65
CA VAL A 136 -16.20 0.03 -1.50
C VAL A 136 -16.31 1.11 -2.56
N THR A 137 -15.28 1.94 -2.71
CA THR A 137 -15.17 2.95 -3.75
C THR A 137 -13.80 2.90 -4.39
N MET A 138 -13.69 3.35 -5.63
CA MET A 138 -12.42 3.44 -6.33
C MET A 138 -12.49 4.50 -7.43
N GLU A 139 -11.38 5.20 -7.63
CA GLU A 139 -11.25 6.22 -8.67
C GLU A 139 -9.81 6.33 -9.19
N THR A 140 -9.68 6.85 -10.39
CA THR A 140 -8.43 7.27 -11.01
C THR A 140 -8.54 8.73 -11.41
N PRO A 141 -7.43 9.51 -11.43
CA PRO A 141 -7.46 10.87 -11.95
C PRO A 141 -7.83 10.86 -13.45
N GLU A 142 -8.37 12.00 -13.95
CA GLU A 142 -8.71 12.15 -15.38
C GLU A 142 -7.46 11.99 -16.27
N GLU A 143 -6.33 12.51 -15.82
CA GLU A 143 -5.03 12.33 -16.48
C GLU A 143 -4.30 11.14 -15.85
N ALA A 144 -4.04 10.12 -16.66
CA ALA A 144 -3.27 8.97 -16.23
C ALA A 144 -1.85 9.39 -15.84
N ARG A 145 -1.38 8.89 -14.69
CA ARG A 145 -0.01 9.09 -14.19
C ARG A 145 0.68 7.75 -14.04
N PRO A 146 1.94 7.63 -14.50
CA PRO A 146 2.70 6.41 -14.24
C PRO A 146 2.88 6.19 -12.74
N PRO A 147 2.75 4.95 -12.25
CA PRO A 147 3.01 4.64 -10.85
C PRO A 147 4.50 4.58 -10.56
N VAL A 148 4.90 4.84 -9.32
CA VAL A 148 6.23 4.48 -8.84
C VAL A 148 6.29 2.97 -8.56
N ILE A 149 7.40 2.34 -8.95
CA ILE A 149 7.67 0.91 -8.73
C ILE A 149 8.83 0.74 -7.78
N PHE A 150 8.79 -0.29 -6.94
CA PHE A 150 9.93 -0.73 -6.15
C PHE A 150 10.49 -2.02 -6.75
N TYR A 151 11.77 -1.99 -7.14
CA TYR A 151 12.46 -3.09 -7.78
C TYR A 151 13.95 -3.08 -7.47
N GLY A 152 14.51 -4.24 -7.13
CA GLY A 152 15.94 -4.38 -6.85
C GLY A 152 16.42 -3.52 -5.67
N GLY A 153 15.55 -3.27 -4.68
CA GLY A 153 15.86 -2.47 -3.50
C GLY A 153 15.83 -0.94 -3.73
N ALA A 154 15.26 -0.46 -4.85
CA ALA A 154 15.16 0.96 -5.16
C ALA A 154 13.84 1.31 -5.86
N TYR A 155 13.45 2.59 -5.76
CA TYR A 155 12.34 3.12 -6.55
C TYR A 155 12.74 3.23 -8.03
N ARG A 156 11.78 2.95 -8.90
CA ARG A 156 11.91 2.99 -10.36
C ARG A 156 10.68 3.62 -10.96
N ASN A 157 10.85 4.27 -12.11
CA ASN A 157 9.75 4.72 -12.96
C ASN A 157 9.52 3.70 -14.07
N LEU A 158 8.29 3.69 -14.60
CA LEU A 158 7.99 2.94 -15.83
C LEU A 158 8.46 3.76 -17.04
N GLU A 159 9.17 3.12 -17.96
CA GLU A 159 9.34 3.63 -19.31
C GLU A 159 8.25 3.01 -20.19
N GLU A 160 7.61 3.83 -21.02
CA GLU A 160 6.69 3.30 -22.03
C GLU A 160 7.49 2.41 -22.98
N LEU A 161 7.03 1.19 -23.17
CA LEU A 161 7.56 0.33 -24.21
C LEU A 161 6.93 0.77 -25.55
N ASP A 162 7.76 1.08 -26.53
CA ASP A 162 7.30 1.25 -27.91
C ASP A 162 6.68 -0.08 -28.36
N THR A 163 5.35 -0.16 -28.33
CA THR A 163 4.61 -1.28 -28.93
C THR A 163 4.49 -0.99 -30.42
N GLU A 164 5.32 -1.68 -31.24
CA GLU A 164 5.13 -1.74 -32.68
C GLU A 164 3.79 -2.42 -33.06
#